data_b7d88f485e994099ba980b05b265cc49
#
_entry.id   b7d88f485e994099ba980b05b265cc49
#
_cell.length_a   1.000
_cell.length_b   1.000
_cell.length_c   1.000
_cell.angle_alpha   90.00
_cell.angle_beta   90.00
_cell.angle_gamma   90.00
#
_symmetry.space_group_name_H-M   'P 1'
#
loop_
_entity.id
_entity.type
_entity.pdbx_description
1 polymer ?
#
loop_
_entity_poly.entity_id
_entity_poly.type
_entity_poly.pdbx_seq_one_letter_code
_entity_poly.pdbx_strand_id
1 'polypeptide(L)'
;GDWSSDVCSSDLGNAYPEVKQYLEMERKVLFTGTACQIAGLKNYLRKEYDNLYTVDVLCHGVPSPKIWRMYLEEQKKQYGASVEKAEFRNKVYGWNNYSVTIDFSGMQQYCVQFSEDQFMRMFISNLDLRPSCYACQFKALPRSSDMTIGDSWGIERVMPDLGDDKGISVILVHSQKGGRILQEVQEKLITREANLDEVLPPTADSRKSVAMHPNRKKYLRGLQNGESFDVLYGYVRKSFLQKAAGFIRYM
;
A
#
# COMPACT_ATOMS: atom_id res chain seq x y z
N GLY A 1 -4.47 -14.68 -8.31
CA GLY A 1 -4.79 -15.01 -6.93
C GLY A 1 -5.89 -14.09 -6.43
N ASP A 2 -6.82 -14.64 -5.71
CA ASP A 2 -7.96 -13.91 -5.17
C ASP A 2 -7.50 -12.93 -4.09
N TRP A 3 -7.48 -11.66 -4.41
CA TRP A 3 -7.11 -10.56 -3.49
C TRP A 3 -8.23 -10.22 -2.50
N SER A 4 -9.38 -10.88 -2.61
CA SER A 4 -10.59 -10.56 -1.83
C SER A 4 -10.54 -11.04 -0.38
N SER A 5 -9.76 -12.07 -0.06
CA SER A 5 -9.70 -12.67 1.27
C SER A 5 -8.50 -12.23 2.12
N ASP A 6 -7.40 -11.77 1.52
CA ASP A 6 -6.13 -11.51 2.22
C ASP A 6 -5.67 -10.06 2.14
N VAL A 7 -6.40 -9.16 2.77
CA VAL A 7 -5.96 -7.77 2.98
C VAL A 7 -4.77 -7.67 3.95
N CYS A 8 -4.31 -8.79 4.47
CA CYS A 8 -3.17 -8.84 5.37
C CYS A 8 -1.90 -9.22 4.61
N SER A 9 -1.20 -8.20 4.08
CA SER A 9 0.15 -8.36 3.52
C SER A 9 1.20 -8.95 4.49
N SER A 10 0.78 -9.40 5.65
CA SER A 10 1.64 -9.99 6.69
C SER A 10 1.44 -11.49 6.86
N ASP A 11 0.40 -12.07 6.27
CA ASP A 11 0.26 -13.51 6.24
C ASP A 11 1.08 -14.05 5.07
N LEU A 12 2.31 -14.42 5.37
CA LEU A 12 3.27 -14.97 4.41
C LEU A 12 3.14 -16.49 4.28
N GLY A 13 2.34 -17.13 5.14
CA GLY A 13 2.23 -18.58 5.17
C GLY A 13 3.60 -19.26 5.14
N ASN A 14 3.80 -20.17 4.19
CA ASN A 14 5.05 -20.88 3.96
C ASN A 14 5.99 -20.23 2.94
N ALA A 15 5.75 -18.97 2.53
CA ALA A 15 6.51 -18.34 1.44
C ALA A 15 8.02 -18.33 1.66
N TYR A 16 8.52 -18.07 2.88
CA TYR A 16 9.96 -18.06 3.14
C TYR A 16 10.61 -19.45 3.06
N PRO A 17 10.05 -20.52 3.66
CA PRO A 17 10.51 -21.88 3.45
C PRO A 17 10.50 -22.30 1.98
N GLU A 18 9.46 -22.01 1.22
CA GLU A 18 9.35 -22.32 -0.21
C GLU A 18 10.41 -21.60 -1.04
N VAL A 19 10.60 -20.30 -0.81
CA VAL A 19 11.69 -19.52 -1.44
C VAL A 19 13.02 -20.18 -1.17
N LYS A 20 13.33 -20.54 0.09
CA LYS A 20 14.57 -21.20 0.46
C LYS A 20 14.76 -22.51 -0.30
N GLN A 21 13.72 -23.35 -0.36
CA GLN A 21 13.75 -24.61 -1.08
C GLN A 21 14.09 -24.42 -2.57
N TYR A 22 13.42 -23.46 -3.25
CA TYR A 22 13.72 -23.18 -4.66
C TYR A 22 15.13 -22.63 -4.88
N LEU A 23 15.63 -21.80 -3.98
CA LEU A 23 17.00 -21.28 -4.07
C LEU A 23 18.05 -22.38 -3.88
N GLU A 24 17.83 -23.33 -2.98
CA GLU A 24 18.70 -24.50 -2.76
C GLU A 24 18.67 -25.50 -3.94
N MET A 25 17.59 -25.49 -4.73
CA MET A 25 17.47 -26.21 -6.00
C MET A 25 18.08 -25.42 -7.19
N GLU A 26 18.87 -24.37 -6.93
CA GLU A 26 19.50 -23.49 -7.92
C GLU A 26 18.52 -22.80 -8.88
N ARG A 27 17.23 -22.75 -8.55
CA ARG A 27 16.24 -22.02 -9.35
C ARG A 27 16.36 -20.51 -9.14
N LYS A 28 16.16 -19.74 -10.21
CA LYS A 28 15.98 -18.28 -10.09
C LYS A 28 14.64 -17.98 -9.42
N VAL A 29 14.65 -17.19 -8.36
CA VAL A 29 13.47 -16.81 -7.60
C VAL A 29 13.32 -15.29 -7.62
N LEU A 30 12.16 -14.80 -8.04
CA LEU A 30 11.73 -13.42 -7.83
C LEU A 30 10.77 -13.38 -6.64
N PHE A 31 11.16 -12.68 -5.59
CA PHE A 31 10.29 -12.43 -4.44
C PHE A 31 9.84 -10.98 -4.42
N THR A 32 8.53 -10.77 -4.40
CA THR A 32 7.91 -9.44 -4.31
C THR A 32 7.16 -9.28 -3.00
N GLY A 33 7.18 -8.07 -2.44
CA GLY A 33 6.49 -7.81 -1.18
C GLY A 33 6.72 -6.40 -0.67
N THR A 34 6.40 -6.15 0.59
CA THR A 34 6.78 -4.90 1.25
C THR A 34 8.25 -4.95 1.68
N ALA A 35 8.89 -3.79 1.88
CA ALA A 35 10.29 -3.74 2.28
C ALA A 35 10.58 -4.52 3.58
N CYS A 36 9.65 -4.52 4.55
CA CYS A 36 9.79 -5.31 5.78
C CYS A 36 9.67 -6.82 5.54
N GLN A 37 8.87 -7.26 4.57
CA GLN A 37 8.79 -8.68 4.18
C GLN A 37 10.08 -9.14 3.50
N ILE A 38 10.66 -8.31 2.63
CA ILE A 38 11.95 -8.62 2.00
C ILE A 38 13.07 -8.68 3.04
N ALA A 39 13.13 -7.73 3.97
CA ALA A 39 14.08 -7.77 5.07
C ALA A 39 13.89 -9.02 5.95
N GLY A 40 12.64 -9.40 6.21
CA GLY A 40 12.30 -10.64 6.92
C GLY A 40 12.79 -11.89 6.18
N LEU A 41 12.59 -11.97 4.86
CA LEU A 41 13.10 -13.07 4.03
C LEU A 41 14.62 -13.17 4.10
N LYS A 42 15.34 -12.05 3.91
CA LYS A 42 16.81 -12.04 3.97
C LYS A 42 17.33 -12.48 5.35
N ASN A 43 16.69 -12.03 6.43
CA ASN A 43 17.01 -12.48 7.77
C ASN A 43 16.71 -13.97 8.00
N TYR A 44 15.66 -14.51 7.42
CA TYR A 44 15.34 -15.94 7.45
C TYR A 44 16.38 -16.79 6.73
N LEU A 45 16.81 -16.34 5.54
CA LEU A 45 17.79 -17.05 4.70
C LEU A 45 19.20 -17.04 5.31
N ARG A 46 19.58 -16.00 6.06
CA ARG A 46 20.90 -15.84 6.75
C ARG A 46 22.12 -15.88 5.84
N LYS A 47 21.95 -15.88 4.54
CA LYS A 47 23.03 -15.79 3.54
C LYS A 47 22.51 -15.13 2.28
N GLU A 48 23.40 -14.59 1.48
CA GLU A 48 23.08 -14.07 0.16
C GLU A 48 22.96 -15.22 -0.85
N TYR A 49 22.06 -15.03 -1.83
CA TYR A 49 21.84 -15.95 -2.93
C TYR A 49 21.88 -15.17 -4.25
N ASP A 50 22.74 -15.61 -5.18
CA ASP A 50 22.86 -14.96 -6.49
C ASP A 50 21.61 -15.13 -7.36
N ASN A 51 20.89 -16.21 -7.14
CA ASN A 51 19.66 -16.57 -7.84
C ASN A 51 18.38 -16.00 -7.17
N LEU A 52 18.49 -15.19 -6.09
CA LEU A 52 17.38 -14.45 -5.49
C LEU A 52 17.33 -13.02 -6.03
N TYR A 53 16.20 -12.65 -6.58
CA TYR A 53 15.85 -11.30 -6.99
C TYR A 53 14.71 -10.76 -6.11
N THR A 54 14.83 -9.53 -5.66
CA THR A 54 13.86 -8.95 -4.71
C THR A 54 13.34 -7.61 -5.19
N VAL A 55 12.02 -7.46 -5.25
CA VAL A 55 11.36 -6.20 -5.61
C VAL A 55 10.36 -5.83 -4.53
N ASP A 56 10.56 -4.68 -3.89
CA ASP A 56 9.58 -4.19 -2.94
C ASP A 56 8.66 -3.11 -3.54
N VAL A 57 7.60 -2.80 -2.81
CA VAL A 57 6.66 -1.73 -3.18
C VAL A 57 6.80 -0.52 -2.27
N LEU A 58 6.52 0.67 -2.80
CA LEU A 58 6.33 1.86 -1.98
C LEU A 58 5.13 1.64 -1.06
N CYS A 59 5.39 1.49 0.23
CA CYS A 59 4.40 1.07 1.21
C CYS A 59 3.98 2.24 2.11
N HIS A 60 2.68 2.56 2.12
CA HIS A 60 2.10 3.50 3.07
C HIS A 60 2.04 2.92 4.49
N GLY A 61 1.57 1.69 4.63
CA GLY A 61 1.38 0.97 5.88
C GLY A 61 0.40 -0.17 5.71
N VAL A 62 0.12 -0.91 6.77
CA VAL A 62 -0.80 -2.04 6.77
C VAL A 62 -1.97 -1.75 7.68
N PRO A 63 -3.20 -1.70 7.17
CA PRO A 63 -4.40 -1.47 7.98
C PRO A 63 -4.75 -2.71 8.83
N SER A 64 -5.65 -2.53 9.79
CA SER A 64 -6.12 -3.60 10.66
C SER A 64 -7.06 -4.56 9.90
N PRO A 65 -6.76 -5.88 9.82
CA PRO A 65 -7.68 -6.86 9.26
C PRO A 65 -9.02 -6.93 10.01
N LYS A 66 -9.04 -6.63 11.30
CA LYS A 66 -10.27 -6.57 12.10
C LYS A 66 -11.20 -5.48 11.57
N ILE A 67 -10.64 -4.29 11.28
CA ILE A 67 -11.42 -3.16 10.76
C ILE A 67 -11.95 -3.47 9.36
N TRP A 68 -11.14 -4.09 8.51
CA TRP A 68 -11.59 -4.54 7.19
C TRP A 68 -12.81 -5.48 7.32
N ARG A 69 -12.74 -6.48 8.18
CA ARG A 69 -13.87 -7.38 8.41
C ARG A 69 -15.12 -6.64 8.93
N MET A 70 -14.94 -5.71 9.90
CA MET A 70 -16.05 -4.90 10.39
C MET A 70 -16.68 -4.06 9.28
N TYR A 71 -15.85 -3.45 8.43
CA TYR A 71 -16.31 -2.68 7.28
C TYR A 71 -17.12 -3.56 6.31
N LEU A 72 -16.62 -4.74 5.95
CA LEU A 72 -17.34 -5.67 5.08
C LEU A 72 -18.67 -6.10 5.68
N GLU A 73 -18.76 -6.33 6.99
CA GLU A 73 -20.05 -6.68 7.64
C GLU A 73 -21.05 -5.54 7.57
N GLU A 74 -20.61 -4.28 7.69
CA GLU A 74 -21.52 -3.13 7.48
C GLU A 74 -21.98 -3.04 6.00
N GLN A 75 -21.07 -3.28 5.05
CA GLN A 75 -21.44 -3.32 3.64
C GLN A 75 -22.44 -4.43 3.32
N LYS A 76 -22.23 -5.64 3.86
CA LYS A 76 -23.20 -6.76 3.73
C LYS A 76 -24.57 -6.40 4.29
N LYS A 77 -24.64 -5.75 5.44
CA LYS A 77 -25.91 -5.31 6.03
C LYS A 77 -26.61 -4.29 5.15
N GLN A 78 -25.85 -3.31 4.64
CA GLN A 78 -26.39 -2.24 3.80
C GLN A 78 -26.95 -2.76 2.48
N TYR A 79 -26.27 -3.72 1.84
CA TYR A 79 -26.67 -4.26 0.54
C TYR A 79 -27.55 -5.51 0.65
N GLY A 80 -27.68 -6.11 1.82
CA GLY A 80 -28.44 -7.34 2.04
C GLY A 80 -27.89 -8.55 1.28
N ALA A 81 -26.60 -8.53 0.92
CA ALA A 81 -25.98 -9.51 0.05
C ALA A 81 -24.54 -9.86 0.52
N SER A 82 -24.04 -11.03 0.12
CA SER A 82 -22.66 -11.44 0.42
C SER A 82 -21.66 -10.74 -0.51
N VAL A 83 -20.48 -10.43 0.02
CA VAL A 83 -19.37 -9.88 -0.77
C VAL A 83 -18.73 -11.00 -1.58
N GLU A 84 -18.56 -10.78 -2.87
CA GLU A 84 -17.89 -11.70 -3.80
C GLU A 84 -16.46 -11.21 -4.15
N LYS A 85 -16.30 -9.89 -4.33
CA LYS A 85 -15.01 -9.29 -4.72
C LYS A 85 -14.86 -7.90 -4.14
N ALA A 86 -13.63 -7.49 -3.84
CA ALA A 86 -13.31 -6.11 -3.48
C ALA A 86 -12.03 -5.66 -4.21
N GLU A 87 -12.04 -4.45 -4.74
CA GLU A 87 -10.88 -3.82 -5.38
C GLU A 87 -10.65 -2.43 -4.79
N PHE A 88 -9.43 -2.15 -4.34
CA PHE A 88 -9.08 -0.86 -3.72
C PHE A 88 -8.56 0.18 -4.72
N ARG A 89 -8.31 -0.23 -5.95
CA ARG A 89 -7.62 0.59 -6.95
C ARG A 89 -8.31 0.52 -8.31
N ASN A 90 -9.64 0.43 -8.31
CA ASN A 90 -10.40 0.47 -9.55
C ASN A 90 -10.28 1.87 -10.19
N LYS A 91 -9.96 1.93 -11.48
CA LYS A 91 -9.66 3.17 -12.20
C LYS A 91 -10.85 3.71 -13.00
N VAL A 92 -12.09 3.38 -12.62
CA VAL A 92 -13.29 3.84 -13.32
C VAL A 92 -13.38 5.38 -13.43
N TYR A 93 -12.83 6.10 -12.45
CA TYR A 93 -12.73 7.57 -12.46
C TYR A 93 -11.30 8.08 -12.69
N GLY A 94 -10.44 7.26 -13.30
CA GLY A 94 -9.03 7.57 -13.55
C GLY A 94 -8.08 7.07 -12.46
N TRP A 95 -6.79 7.25 -12.70
CA TRP A 95 -5.75 6.82 -11.77
C TRP A 95 -5.67 7.72 -10.53
N ASN A 96 -5.76 9.04 -10.73
CA ASN A 96 -5.69 10.01 -9.64
C ASN A 96 -6.92 9.95 -8.72
N ASN A 97 -8.08 9.54 -9.26
CA ASN A 97 -9.35 9.46 -8.54
C ASN A 97 -9.86 8.01 -8.44
N TYR A 98 -8.96 7.08 -8.20
CA TYR A 98 -9.31 5.66 -8.10
C TYR A 98 -10.42 5.40 -7.08
N SER A 99 -11.12 4.29 -7.28
CA SER A 99 -12.27 3.90 -6.46
C SER A 99 -12.04 2.62 -5.69
N VAL A 100 -12.77 2.48 -4.60
CA VAL A 100 -13.05 1.20 -3.97
C VAL A 100 -14.30 0.64 -4.62
N THR A 101 -14.22 -0.60 -5.11
CA THR A 101 -15.38 -1.33 -5.60
C THR A 101 -15.57 -2.59 -4.80
N ILE A 102 -16.82 -2.92 -4.50
CA ILE A 102 -17.20 -4.17 -3.84
C ILE A 102 -18.35 -4.76 -4.65
N ASP A 103 -18.14 -5.97 -5.18
CA ASP A 103 -19.15 -6.71 -5.90
C ASP A 103 -19.88 -7.63 -4.91
N PHE A 104 -21.20 -7.63 -4.97
CA PHE A 104 -22.07 -8.43 -4.12
C PHE A 104 -22.81 -9.48 -4.93
N SER A 105 -23.24 -10.55 -4.26
CA SER A 105 -24.14 -11.53 -4.87
C SER A 105 -25.42 -10.84 -5.39
N GLY A 106 -25.90 -11.27 -6.57
CA GLY A 106 -27.08 -10.65 -7.20
C GLY A 106 -26.78 -9.39 -8.02
N MET A 107 -25.55 -9.26 -8.52
CA MET A 107 -25.09 -8.16 -9.44
C MET A 107 -25.15 -6.73 -8.85
N GLN A 108 -25.23 -6.58 -7.56
CA GLN A 108 -25.11 -5.28 -6.91
C GLN A 108 -23.64 -4.90 -6.76
N GLN A 109 -23.32 -3.61 -6.91
CA GLN A 109 -21.97 -3.10 -6.77
C GLN A 109 -21.94 -1.82 -5.94
N TYR A 110 -21.02 -1.76 -5.00
CA TYR A 110 -20.55 -0.53 -4.37
C TYR A 110 -19.38 0.00 -5.19
N CYS A 111 -19.41 1.29 -5.56
CA CYS A 111 -18.30 1.94 -6.26
C CYS A 111 -18.22 3.39 -5.80
N VAL A 112 -17.19 3.71 -5.01
CA VAL A 112 -17.01 5.04 -4.40
C VAL A 112 -15.55 5.45 -4.51
N GLN A 113 -15.29 6.73 -4.76
CA GLN A 113 -13.93 7.27 -4.78
C GLN A 113 -13.23 7.05 -3.43
N PHE A 114 -11.93 6.77 -3.47
CA PHE A 114 -11.13 6.48 -2.27
C PHE A 114 -11.22 7.56 -1.19
N SER A 115 -11.40 8.82 -1.60
CA SER A 115 -11.52 9.98 -0.71
C SER A 115 -12.85 10.04 0.07
N GLU A 116 -13.86 9.31 -0.40
CA GLU A 116 -15.19 9.23 0.20
C GLU A 116 -15.42 7.89 0.91
N ASP A 117 -14.71 6.84 0.50
CA ASP A 117 -14.81 5.53 1.13
C ASP A 117 -14.33 5.55 2.59
N GLN A 118 -15.12 4.97 3.48
CA GLN A 118 -14.88 5.02 4.92
C GLN A 118 -13.60 4.26 5.33
N PHE A 119 -13.39 3.07 4.79
CA PHE A 119 -12.21 2.27 5.10
C PHE A 119 -10.93 2.92 4.57
N MET A 120 -10.95 3.40 3.32
CA MET A 120 -9.80 4.11 2.75
C MET A 120 -9.47 5.40 3.49
N ARG A 121 -10.47 6.12 3.97
CA ARG A 121 -10.24 7.32 4.80
C ARG A 121 -9.59 6.99 6.14
N MET A 122 -9.96 5.88 6.78
CA MET A 122 -9.26 5.41 8.00
C MET A 122 -7.81 5.06 7.69
N PHE A 123 -7.58 4.34 6.59
CA PHE A 123 -6.26 3.94 6.14
C PHE A 123 -5.36 5.14 5.79
N ILE A 124 -5.81 6.03 4.91
CA ILE A 124 -5.01 7.19 4.44
C ILE A 124 -4.77 8.21 5.56
N SER A 125 -5.71 8.33 6.51
CA SER A 125 -5.52 9.21 7.67
C SER A 125 -4.56 8.65 8.72
N ASN A 126 -3.99 7.47 8.51
CA ASN A 126 -3.12 6.78 9.46
C ASN A 126 -3.81 6.43 10.78
N LEU A 127 -5.11 6.20 10.79
CA LEU A 127 -5.84 5.90 12.03
C LEU A 127 -5.70 4.44 12.43
N ASP A 128 -5.82 3.50 11.48
CA ASP A 128 -5.97 2.06 11.73
C ASP A 128 -4.74 1.20 11.38
N LEU A 129 -3.60 1.83 11.09
CA LEU A 129 -2.38 1.10 10.71
C LEU A 129 -1.81 0.28 11.88
N ARG A 130 -1.03 -0.73 11.55
CA ARG A 130 -0.27 -1.53 12.54
C ARG A 130 0.66 -0.65 13.35
N PRO A 131 0.87 -0.94 14.65
CA PRO A 131 1.80 -0.18 15.50
C PRO A 131 3.20 -0.06 14.90
N SER A 132 3.74 -1.13 14.30
CA SER A 132 5.06 -1.14 13.67
C SER A 132 5.19 -0.20 12.46
N CYS A 133 4.09 0.16 11.78
CA CYS A 133 4.14 1.08 10.64
C CYS A 133 4.46 2.52 11.06
N TYR A 134 4.17 2.92 12.29
CA TYR A 134 4.49 4.25 12.80
C TYR A 134 5.95 4.40 13.25
N ALA A 135 6.68 3.30 13.36
CA ALA A 135 8.10 3.25 13.66
C ALA A 135 8.83 2.33 12.65
N CYS A 136 8.42 2.39 11.38
CA CYS A 136 8.92 1.52 10.34
C CYS A 136 10.39 1.81 10.03
N GLN A 137 11.25 0.80 10.17
CA GLN A 137 12.69 0.91 9.91
C GLN A 137 13.05 0.59 8.45
N PHE A 138 12.06 0.20 7.62
CA PHE A 138 12.29 -0.33 6.27
C PHE A 138 11.93 0.64 5.15
N LYS A 139 11.50 1.86 5.46
CA LYS A 139 11.14 2.87 4.45
C LYS A 139 12.32 3.75 4.00
N ALA A 140 13.38 3.81 4.81
CA ALA A 140 14.58 4.57 4.47
C ALA A 140 15.25 4.04 3.18
N LEU A 141 15.94 4.93 2.47
CA LEU A 141 16.72 4.58 1.29
C LEU A 141 18.23 4.59 1.62
N PRO A 142 19.04 3.73 0.97
CA PRO A 142 18.60 2.64 0.06
C PRO A 142 17.92 1.51 0.82
N ARG A 143 17.06 0.75 0.13
CA ARG A 143 16.38 -0.41 0.72
C ARG A 143 17.20 -1.67 0.56
N SER A 144 16.84 -2.71 1.31
CA SER A 144 17.50 -4.02 1.23
C SER A 144 17.10 -4.84 0.00
N SER A 145 16.03 -4.47 -0.71
CA SER A 145 15.61 -5.05 -1.98
C SER A 145 16.55 -4.69 -3.14
N ASP A 146 16.46 -5.41 -4.24
CA ASP A 146 17.19 -5.06 -5.46
C ASP A 146 16.56 -3.86 -6.17
N MET A 147 15.22 -3.78 -6.13
CA MET A 147 14.44 -2.69 -6.70
C MET A 147 13.24 -2.35 -5.81
N THR A 148 12.79 -1.12 -5.91
CA THR A 148 11.47 -0.67 -5.40
C THR A 148 10.63 -0.17 -6.55
N ILE A 149 9.35 -0.54 -6.58
CA ILE A 149 8.36 -0.01 -7.51
C ILE A 149 7.21 0.64 -6.76
N GLY A 150 6.54 1.59 -7.38
CA GLY A 150 5.35 2.19 -6.79
C GLY A 150 4.76 3.30 -7.63
N ASP A 151 3.62 3.81 -7.22
CA ASP A 151 2.97 4.92 -7.90
C ASP A 151 3.75 6.22 -7.70
N SER A 152 3.92 6.98 -8.77
CA SER A 152 4.51 8.31 -8.76
C SER A 152 3.42 9.38 -8.63
N TRP A 153 2.81 9.49 -7.46
CA TRP A 153 1.74 10.46 -7.21
C TRP A 153 2.20 11.90 -7.40
N GLY A 154 1.45 12.65 -8.20
CA GLY A 154 1.76 14.05 -8.48
C GLY A 154 2.85 14.24 -9.53
N ILE A 155 3.18 13.20 -10.31
CA ILE A 155 4.19 13.25 -11.38
C ILE A 155 3.90 14.33 -12.41
N GLU A 156 2.64 14.64 -12.64
CA GLU A 156 2.18 15.68 -13.56
C GLU A 156 2.67 17.10 -13.18
N ARG A 157 3.09 17.31 -11.93
CA ARG A 157 3.68 18.56 -11.45
C ARG A 157 5.15 18.70 -11.86
N VAL A 158 5.83 17.56 -12.03
CA VAL A 158 7.26 17.47 -12.34
C VAL A 158 7.46 17.21 -13.84
N MET A 159 6.62 16.35 -14.41
CA MET A 159 6.63 15.94 -15.82
C MET A 159 5.19 15.98 -16.38
N PRO A 160 4.68 17.18 -16.74
CA PRO A 160 3.29 17.35 -17.15
C PRO A 160 2.89 16.53 -18.39
N ASP A 161 3.84 16.25 -19.26
CA ASP A 161 3.65 15.46 -20.48
C ASP A 161 3.41 13.96 -20.22
N LEU A 162 3.62 13.49 -18.99
CA LEU A 162 3.30 12.12 -18.56
C LEU A 162 1.90 12.01 -17.93
N GLY A 163 1.19 13.10 -17.75
CA GLY A 163 -0.09 13.16 -17.03
C GLY A 163 -1.29 12.69 -17.87
N ASP A 164 -1.32 11.43 -18.29
CA ASP A 164 -2.41 10.83 -19.08
C ASP A 164 -3.49 10.13 -18.22
N ASP A 165 -3.41 10.23 -16.91
CA ASP A 165 -4.29 9.61 -15.89
C ASP A 165 -4.42 8.07 -15.99
N LYS A 166 -3.48 7.39 -16.68
CA LYS A 166 -3.40 5.92 -16.69
C LYS A 166 -2.55 5.37 -15.57
N GLY A 167 -1.67 6.19 -15.02
CA GLY A 167 -0.77 5.90 -13.92
C GLY A 167 0.68 5.71 -14.35
N ILE A 168 1.56 6.37 -13.62
CA ILE A 168 3.01 6.31 -13.80
C ILE A 168 3.63 5.66 -12.58
N SER A 169 4.53 4.72 -12.82
CA SER A 169 5.30 4.08 -11.74
C SER A 169 6.67 4.71 -11.61
N VAL A 170 7.13 4.86 -10.37
CA VAL A 170 8.55 5.10 -10.08
C VAL A 170 9.25 3.77 -9.86
N ILE A 171 10.48 3.66 -10.39
CA ILE A 171 11.37 2.52 -10.20
C ILE A 171 12.64 3.05 -9.53
N LEU A 172 12.97 2.49 -8.36
CA LEU A 172 14.23 2.77 -7.66
C LEU A 172 15.11 1.52 -7.72
N VAL A 173 16.35 1.68 -8.16
CA VAL A 173 17.34 0.59 -8.24
C VAL A 173 18.30 0.69 -7.06
N HIS A 174 18.45 -0.39 -6.29
CA HIS A 174 19.26 -0.41 -5.06
C HIS A 174 20.51 -1.29 -5.18
N SER A 175 20.55 -2.20 -6.16
CA SER A 175 21.66 -3.14 -6.34
C SER A 175 22.05 -3.31 -7.80
N GLN A 176 23.23 -3.90 -8.05
CA GLN A 176 23.64 -4.28 -9.40
C GLN A 176 22.68 -5.33 -10.01
N LYS A 177 22.11 -6.24 -9.19
CA LYS A 177 21.08 -7.19 -9.65
C LYS A 177 19.83 -6.45 -10.14
N GLY A 178 19.37 -5.47 -9.40
CA GLY A 178 18.25 -4.62 -9.80
C GLY A 178 18.52 -3.88 -11.11
N GLY A 179 19.73 -3.35 -11.28
CA GLY A 179 20.15 -2.70 -12.53
C GLY A 179 20.10 -3.63 -13.73
N ARG A 180 20.57 -4.88 -13.56
CA ARG A 180 20.49 -5.91 -14.62
C ARG A 180 19.05 -6.26 -14.98
N ILE A 181 18.16 -6.43 -13.99
CA ILE A 181 16.74 -6.68 -14.25
C ILE A 181 16.15 -5.54 -15.09
N LEU A 182 16.41 -4.29 -14.70
CA LEU A 182 15.88 -3.13 -15.44
C LEU A 182 16.40 -3.10 -16.88
N GLN A 183 17.68 -3.36 -17.11
CA GLN A 183 18.28 -3.44 -18.45
C GLN A 183 17.64 -4.53 -19.32
N GLU A 184 17.38 -5.73 -18.76
CA GLU A 184 16.76 -6.84 -19.50
C GLU A 184 15.32 -6.54 -19.97
N VAL A 185 14.60 -5.65 -19.27
CA VAL A 185 13.21 -5.30 -19.60
C VAL A 185 13.06 -3.91 -20.22
N GLN A 186 14.13 -3.14 -20.32
CA GLN A 186 14.09 -1.72 -20.71
C GLN A 186 13.45 -1.51 -22.09
N GLU A 187 13.68 -2.37 -23.05
CA GLU A 187 13.06 -2.28 -24.38
C GLU A 187 11.53 -2.45 -24.36
N LYS A 188 10.99 -3.04 -23.29
CA LYS A 188 9.53 -3.23 -23.10
C LYS A 188 8.90 -2.14 -22.26
N LEU A 189 9.68 -1.17 -21.80
CA LEU A 189 9.24 -0.09 -20.93
C LEU A 189 9.50 1.26 -21.58
N ILE A 190 8.58 2.19 -21.36
CA ILE A 190 8.83 3.61 -21.63
C ILE A 190 9.32 4.18 -20.30
N THR A 191 10.61 4.51 -20.24
CA THR A 191 11.25 5.01 -19.01
C THR A 191 11.84 6.40 -19.23
N ARG A 192 11.84 7.19 -18.18
CA ARG A 192 12.50 8.49 -18.11
C ARG A 192 13.23 8.61 -16.78
N GLU A 193 14.49 9.03 -16.82
CA GLU A 193 15.23 9.37 -15.60
C GLU A 193 14.64 10.61 -14.94
N ALA A 194 14.63 10.59 -13.61
CA ALA A 194 14.05 11.65 -12.79
C ALA A 194 14.90 11.91 -11.55
N ASN A 195 14.84 13.13 -11.04
CA ASN A 195 15.40 13.45 -9.73
C ASN A 195 14.56 12.77 -8.64
N LEU A 196 15.22 12.00 -7.77
CA LEU A 196 14.53 11.23 -6.71
C LEU A 196 13.69 12.12 -5.80
N ASP A 197 14.21 13.26 -5.38
CA ASP A 197 13.53 14.14 -4.41
C ASP A 197 12.37 14.92 -5.03
N GLU A 198 12.33 15.05 -6.35
CA GLU A 198 11.20 15.62 -7.09
C GLU A 198 10.06 14.61 -7.24
N VAL A 199 10.36 13.37 -7.66
CA VAL A 199 9.34 12.33 -7.90
C VAL A 199 8.91 11.61 -6.63
N LEU A 200 9.76 11.60 -5.60
CA LEU A 200 9.50 10.98 -4.31
C LEU A 200 10.14 11.82 -3.19
N PRO A 201 9.54 12.93 -2.79
CA PRO A 201 10.14 13.86 -1.84
C PRO A 201 10.45 13.20 -0.48
N PRO A 202 11.49 13.69 0.26
CA PRO A 202 11.85 13.15 1.58
C PRO A 202 10.72 13.15 2.60
N THR A 203 9.71 14.01 2.39
CA THR A 203 8.53 14.10 3.24
C THR A 203 7.48 13.02 2.95
N ALA A 204 7.59 12.28 1.85
CA ALA A 204 6.62 11.24 1.47
C ALA A 204 6.54 10.13 2.53
N ASP A 205 5.32 9.69 2.84
CA ASP A 205 5.05 8.60 3.78
C ASP A 205 5.65 7.25 3.33
N SER A 206 6.04 7.14 2.07
CA SER A 206 6.74 5.96 1.53
C SER A 206 8.26 5.98 1.77
N ARG A 207 8.85 7.13 2.18
CA ARG A 207 10.29 7.29 2.52
C ARG A 207 10.56 7.36 4.02
N LYS A 208 9.53 7.58 4.83
CA LYS A 208 9.64 7.66 6.30
C LYS A 208 8.43 7.04 6.97
N SER A 209 8.53 6.81 8.27
CA SER A 209 7.38 6.36 9.06
C SER A 209 6.26 7.37 9.02
N VAL A 210 5.03 6.88 8.89
CA VAL A 210 3.84 7.72 8.86
C VAL A 210 3.59 8.38 10.21
N ALA A 211 3.03 9.59 10.20
CA ALA A 211 2.63 10.26 11.43
C ALA A 211 1.41 9.57 12.05
N MET A 212 1.43 9.42 13.37
CA MET A 212 0.30 8.83 14.09
C MET A 212 -0.89 9.79 14.08
N HIS A 213 -2.09 9.27 13.76
CA HIS A 213 -3.33 10.07 13.82
C HIS A 213 -3.60 10.56 15.24
N PRO A 214 -3.99 11.83 15.47
CA PRO A 214 -4.22 12.38 16.81
C PRO A 214 -5.24 11.59 17.65
N ASN A 215 -6.26 11.03 17.02
CA ASN A 215 -7.31 10.26 17.69
C ASN A 215 -6.97 8.77 17.86
N ARG A 216 -5.77 8.32 17.47
CA ARG A 216 -5.44 6.88 17.49
C ARG A 216 -5.61 6.26 18.87
N LYS A 217 -5.24 6.94 19.95
CA LYS A 217 -5.42 6.41 21.32
C LYS A 217 -6.89 6.17 21.65
N LYS A 218 -7.77 7.11 21.25
CA LYS A 218 -9.22 6.98 21.44
C LYS A 218 -9.77 5.83 20.61
N TYR A 219 -9.39 5.78 19.34
CA TYR A 219 -9.74 4.71 18.41
C TYR A 219 -9.36 3.32 18.96
N LEU A 220 -8.14 3.13 19.45
CA LEU A 220 -7.71 1.84 19.99
C LEU A 220 -8.51 1.43 21.23
N ARG A 221 -8.87 2.39 22.12
CA ARG A 221 -9.76 2.12 23.26
C ARG A 221 -11.15 1.70 22.80
N GLY A 222 -11.73 2.42 21.82
CA GLY A 222 -13.01 2.05 21.23
C GLY A 222 -12.99 0.65 20.61
N LEU A 223 -11.93 0.31 19.89
CA LEU A 223 -11.74 -1.01 19.30
C LEU A 223 -11.64 -2.12 20.36
N GLN A 224 -10.96 -1.86 21.49
CA GLN A 224 -10.89 -2.78 22.63
C GLN A 224 -12.23 -2.93 23.34
N ASN A 225 -13.00 -1.86 23.44
CA ASN A 225 -14.34 -1.85 24.04
C ASN A 225 -15.42 -2.44 23.13
N GLY A 226 -15.09 -2.84 21.89
CA GLY A 226 -16.05 -3.41 20.96
C GLY A 226 -16.99 -2.41 20.32
N GLU A 227 -16.58 -1.13 20.21
CA GLU A 227 -17.38 -0.12 19.50
C GLU A 227 -17.64 -0.54 18.04
N SER A 228 -18.79 -0.11 17.49
CA SER A 228 -19.18 -0.38 16.10
C SER A 228 -18.24 0.31 15.10
N PHE A 229 -18.27 -0.17 13.84
CA PHE A 229 -17.47 0.43 12.77
C PHE A 229 -17.75 1.93 12.61
N ASP A 230 -19.01 2.35 12.63
CA ASP A 230 -19.39 3.76 12.49
C ASP A 230 -18.81 4.64 13.59
N VAL A 231 -18.83 4.18 14.84
CA VAL A 231 -18.21 4.90 15.96
C VAL A 231 -16.71 5.01 15.77
N LEU A 232 -16.04 3.91 15.37
CA LEU A 232 -14.61 3.90 15.10
C LEU A 232 -14.25 4.80 13.92
N TYR A 233 -15.03 4.78 12.84
CA TYR A 233 -14.87 5.70 11.71
C TYR A 233 -15.06 7.17 12.14
N GLY A 234 -15.92 7.44 13.10
CA GLY A 234 -16.13 8.78 13.66
C GLY A 234 -14.84 9.46 14.15
N TYR A 235 -13.83 8.68 14.55
CA TYR A 235 -12.52 9.23 14.96
C TYR A 235 -11.67 9.79 13.82
N VAL A 236 -11.98 9.48 12.55
CA VAL A 236 -11.35 10.09 11.35
C VAL A 236 -11.78 11.55 11.20
N ARG A 237 -12.97 11.92 11.66
CA ARG A 237 -13.53 13.26 11.44
C ARG A 237 -12.60 14.32 12.03
N LYS A 238 -12.11 15.20 11.16
CA LYS A 238 -11.36 16.39 11.56
C LYS A 238 -12.35 17.35 12.25
N SER A 239 -11.92 18.00 13.33
CA SER A 239 -12.64 19.16 13.87
C SER A 239 -12.76 20.23 12.78
N PHE A 240 -13.75 21.11 12.88
CA PHE A 240 -13.96 22.21 11.93
C PHE A 240 -12.68 23.06 11.71
N LEU A 241 -11.91 23.28 12.77
CA LEU A 241 -10.63 23.99 12.75
C LEU A 241 -9.53 23.24 11.97
N GLN A 242 -9.52 21.90 12.01
CA GLN A 242 -8.57 21.09 11.24
C GLN A 242 -8.93 21.02 9.74
N LYS A 243 -10.21 21.18 9.39
CA LYS A 243 -10.66 21.31 8.00
C LYS A 243 -10.17 22.64 7.38
N ALA A 244 -10.29 23.74 8.12
CA ALA A 244 -9.81 25.04 7.67
C ALA A 244 -8.29 25.08 7.46
N ALA A 245 -7.51 24.54 8.39
CA ALA A 245 -6.05 24.46 8.27
C ALA A 245 -5.56 23.52 7.15
N GLY A 246 -6.33 22.49 6.78
CA GLY A 246 -6.01 21.60 5.67
C GLY A 246 -6.22 22.25 4.29
N PHE A 247 -7.17 23.17 4.17
CA PHE A 247 -7.44 23.88 2.91
C PHE A 247 -6.31 24.87 2.54
N ILE A 248 -5.62 25.43 3.54
CA ILE A 248 -4.51 26.39 3.34
C ILE A 248 -3.20 25.66 2.92
N ARG A 249 -3.06 24.36 3.13
CA ARG A 249 -1.85 23.60 2.78
C ARG A 249 -1.81 23.06 1.35
N TYR A 250 -2.92 23.15 0.63
CA TYR A 250 -3.07 22.64 -0.75
C TYR A 250 -3.36 23.74 -1.78
N MET A 251 -3.32 25.01 -1.36
CA MET A 251 -3.21 26.19 -2.24
C MET A 251 -1.74 26.63 -2.30
#